data_d807184e993983ef00252e688865977d
#
_entry.id   d807184e993983ef00252e688865977d
#
_cell.length_a   1.000
_cell.length_b   1.000
_cell.length_c   1.000
_cell.angle_alpha   90.00
_cell.angle_beta   90.00
_cell.angle_gamma   90.00
#
_symmetry.space_group_name_H-M   'P 1'
#
loop_
_entity.id
_entity.type
_entity.pdbx_description
1 polymer ?
#
loop_
_entity_poly.entity_id
_entity_poly.type
_entity_poly.pdbx_seq_one_letter_code
_entity_poly.pdbx_strand_id
1 'polypeptide(L)'
;MNVNREMLAFLRKQYPVGTRIRLDSMQDPYAPVEAGTTGKLDYIDDAGQFHMKWDNGRVLALIPGVDSFTVLPPELSMTKLYMPLTAELYEPDVYG
;
A
#
# COMPACT_ATOMS: atom_id res chain seq x y z
N MET A 1 2.07 -4.58 21.45
CA MET A 1 3.07 -3.53 21.37
C MET A 1 2.43 -2.18 21.62
N ASN A 2 3.11 -1.37 22.42
CA ASN A 2 2.57 -0.04 22.69
C ASN A 2 3.17 0.95 21.71
N VAL A 3 2.31 1.67 21.05
CA VAL A 3 2.71 2.67 20.08
C VAL A 3 2.36 4.03 20.66
N ASN A 4 3.36 4.87 20.89
CA ASN A 4 3.09 6.18 21.45
C ASN A 4 2.55 7.10 20.38
N ARG A 5 2.07 8.26 20.82
CA ARG A 5 1.39 9.20 19.92
C ARG A 5 2.31 9.71 18.82
N GLU A 6 3.56 9.95 19.14
CA GLU A 6 4.51 10.43 18.15
C GLU A 6 4.83 9.39 17.10
N MET A 7 5.01 8.13 17.53
CA MET A 7 5.25 7.03 16.62
C MET A 7 4.04 6.83 15.70
N LEU A 8 2.84 6.93 16.28
CA LEU A 8 1.63 6.75 15.52
C LEU A 8 1.47 7.84 14.45
N ALA A 9 1.77 9.09 14.82
CA ALA A 9 1.73 10.19 13.87
C ALA A 9 2.76 9.98 12.75
N PHE A 10 3.93 9.49 13.10
CA PHE A 10 4.97 9.19 12.12
C PHE A 10 4.50 8.10 11.15
N LEU A 11 3.92 7.03 11.67
CA LEU A 11 3.44 5.93 10.83
C LEU A 11 2.37 6.41 9.87
N ARG A 12 1.43 7.21 10.37
CA ARG A 12 0.34 7.71 9.54
C ARG A 12 0.83 8.66 8.46
N LYS A 13 1.91 9.36 8.73
CA LYS A 13 2.49 10.24 7.73
C LYS A 13 3.30 9.46 6.72
N GLN A 14 4.04 8.44 7.18
CA GLN A 14 4.87 7.61 6.33
C GLN A 14 4.03 6.74 5.40
N TYR A 15 2.87 6.28 5.90
CA TYR A 15 1.99 5.38 5.15
C TYR A 15 0.59 5.98 5.10
N PRO A 16 0.35 6.90 4.16
CA PRO A 16 -0.99 7.51 4.06
C PRO A 16 -2.03 6.51 3.55
N VAL A 17 -3.28 6.84 3.79
CA VAL A 17 -4.41 6.05 3.29
C VAL A 17 -4.26 5.87 1.79
N GLY A 18 -4.48 4.65 1.32
CA GLY A 18 -4.34 4.33 -0.10
C GLY A 18 -2.97 3.82 -0.50
N THR A 19 -2.01 3.79 0.44
CA THR A 19 -0.69 3.22 0.16
C THR A 19 -0.85 1.79 -0.34
N ARG A 20 -0.23 1.47 -1.47
CA ARG A 20 -0.27 0.12 -2.02
C ARG A 20 0.80 -0.73 -1.36
N ILE A 21 0.43 -1.91 -0.93
CA ILE A 21 1.31 -2.79 -0.17
C ILE A 21 1.20 -4.20 -0.73
N ARG A 22 2.35 -4.87 -0.85
CA ARG A 22 2.39 -6.29 -1.15
C ARG A 22 2.79 -7.02 0.13
N LEU A 23 2.01 -8.02 0.49
CA LEU A 23 2.32 -8.84 1.65
C LEU A 23 3.44 -9.82 1.29
N ASP A 24 4.49 -9.82 2.08
CA ASP A 24 5.60 -10.75 1.87
C ASP A 24 5.45 -11.99 2.76
N SER A 25 5.06 -11.81 4.00
CA SER A 25 4.73 -12.94 4.88
C SER A 25 3.86 -12.47 6.04
N MET A 26 2.99 -13.35 6.52
CA MET A 26 2.09 -13.03 7.62
C MET A 26 2.17 -14.14 8.66
N GLN A 27 2.19 -13.73 9.93
CA GLN A 27 2.40 -14.66 11.05
C GLN A 27 1.10 -15.16 11.67
N ASP A 28 -0.01 -15.02 10.98
CA ASP A 28 -1.29 -15.51 11.48
C ASP A 28 -1.31 -17.04 11.40
N PRO A 29 -1.49 -17.75 12.51
CA PRO A 29 -1.47 -19.23 12.48
C PRO A 29 -2.77 -19.85 12.01
N TYR A 30 -3.83 -19.06 11.83
CA TYR A 30 -5.14 -19.63 11.52
C TYR A 30 -5.55 -19.41 10.06
N ALA A 31 -5.56 -18.19 9.60
CA ALA A 31 -6.05 -17.88 8.26
C ALA A 31 -5.29 -16.71 7.67
N PRO A 32 -3.98 -16.87 7.40
CA PRO A 32 -3.20 -15.74 6.89
C PRO A 32 -3.63 -15.36 5.48
N VAL A 33 -3.39 -14.10 5.14
CA VAL A 33 -3.47 -13.68 3.75
C VAL A 33 -2.25 -14.27 3.05
N GLU A 34 -2.42 -14.74 1.83
CA GLU A 34 -1.34 -15.38 1.09
C GLU A 34 -0.22 -14.42 0.75
N ALA A 35 1.01 -14.89 0.85
CA ALA A 35 2.17 -14.11 0.44
C ALA A 35 2.03 -13.73 -1.03
N GLY A 36 2.41 -12.50 -1.36
CA GLY A 36 2.26 -11.97 -2.71
C GLY A 36 0.97 -11.23 -2.96
N THR A 37 0.01 -11.32 -2.02
CA THR A 37 -1.24 -10.57 -2.15
C THR A 37 -0.95 -9.09 -2.01
N THR A 38 -1.57 -8.28 -2.87
CA THR A 38 -1.45 -6.83 -2.79
C THR A 38 -2.75 -6.24 -2.26
N GLY A 39 -2.67 -5.02 -1.77
CA GLY A 39 -3.83 -4.33 -1.26
C GLY A 39 -3.56 -2.87 -0.99
N LYS A 40 -4.59 -2.19 -0.51
CA LYS A 40 -4.48 -0.77 -0.15
C LYS A 40 -4.66 -0.59 1.33
N LEU A 41 -3.86 0.30 1.90
CA LEU A 41 -4.02 0.67 3.30
C LEU A 41 -5.29 1.48 3.48
N ASP A 42 -6.16 1.02 4.37
CA ASP A 42 -7.40 1.71 4.68
C ASP A 42 -7.17 2.72 5.81
N TYR A 43 -6.58 2.27 6.91
CA TYR A 43 -6.21 3.17 8.00
C TYR A 43 -5.26 2.44 8.96
N ILE A 44 -4.58 3.22 9.80
CA ILE A 44 -3.73 2.69 10.86
C ILE A 44 -4.44 2.96 12.17
N ASP A 45 -4.68 1.92 12.96
CA ASP A 45 -5.39 2.08 14.23
C ASP A 45 -4.45 2.56 15.33
N ASP A 46 -5.00 2.79 16.51
CA ASP A 46 -4.22 3.34 17.63
C ASP A 46 -3.17 2.37 18.16
N ALA A 47 -3.27 1.12 17.83
CA ALA A 47 -2.25 0.11 18.19
C ALA A 47 -1.16 0.01 17.12
N GLY A 48 -1.27 0.76 16.04
CA GLY A 48 -0.28 0.73 14.98
C GLY A 48 -0.49 -0.37 13.96
N GLN A 49 -1.64 -1.03 13.98
CA GLN A 49 -1.94 -2.08 13.02
C GLN A 49 -2.48 -1.46 11.73
N PHE A 50 -2.07 -2.02 10.61
CA PHE A 50 -2.48 -1.54 9.30
C PHE A 50 -3.73 -2.28 8.87
N HIS A 51 -4.86 -1.59 8.82
CA HIS A 51 -6.10 -2.16 8.34
C HIS A 51 -6.12 -2.07 6.82
N MET A 52 -6.16 -3.23 6.18
CA MET A 52 -5.94 -3.34 4.74
C MET A 52 -7.23 -3.71 4.02
N LYS A 53 -7.33 -3.26 2.79
CA LYS A 53 -8.31 -3.78 1.83
C LYS A 53 -7.50 -4.57 0.81
N TRP A 54 -7.38 -5.86 1.07
CA TRP A 54 -6.60 -6.73 0.18
C TRP A 54 -7.36 -6.94 -1.12
N ASP A 55 -6.63 -7.03 -2.21
CA ASP A 55 -7.23 -7.14 -3.54
C ASP A 55 -8.04 -8.43 -3.71
N ASN A 56 -7.77 -9.44 -2.88
CA ASN A 56 -8.54 -10.70 -2.90
C ASN A 56 -9.81 -10.63 -2.06
N GLY A 57 -10.16 -9.47 -1.53
CA GLY A 57 -11.37 -9.29 -0.73
C GLY A 57 -11.17 -9.50 0.77
N ARG A 58 -10.00 -9.94 1.20
CA ARG A 58 -9.71 -10.12 2.62
C ARG A 58 -9.50 -8.75 3.28
N VAL A 59 -9.77 -8.70 4.58
CA VAL A 59 -9.61 -7.45 5.34
C VAL A 59 -8.75 -7.63 6.58
N LEU A 60 -8.00 -8.72 6.67
CA LEU A 60 -7.17 -9.01 7.82
C LEU A 60 -6.09 -7.94 7.97
N ALA A 61 -5.90 -7.45 9.20
CA ALA A 61 -4.93 -6.40 9.46
C ALA A 61 -3.50 -6.94 9.39
N LEU A 62 -2.59 -6.08 8.97
CA LEU A 62 -1.16 -6.37 8.91
C LEU A 62 -0.50 -5.71 10.11
N ILE A 63 0.38 -6.43 10.79
CA ILE A 63 1.04 -5.93 12.00
C ILE A 63 2.50 -5.66 11.67
N PRO A 64 2.88 -4.38 11.53
CA PRO A 64 4.29 -4.05 11.24
C PRO A 64 5.20 -4.59 12.35
N GLY A 65 6.34 -5.14 11.95
CA GLY A 65 7.27 -5.72 12.90
C GLY A 65 7.02 -7.19 13.16
N VAL A 66 5.82 -7.68 12.83
CA VAL A 66 5.47 -9.10 12.93
C VAL A 66 5.30 -9.67 11.53
N ASP A 67 4.50 -8.99 10.73
CA ASP A 67 4.28 -9.38 9.33
C ASP A 67 5.24 -8.59 8.44
N SER A 68 5.65 -9.17 7.33
CA SER A 68 6.58 -8.52 6.40
C SER A 68 5.83 -8.04 5.16
N PHE A 69 6.17 -6.84 4.70
CA PHE A 69 5.50 -6.26 3.56
C PHE A 69 6.43 -5.33 2.79
N THR A 70 6.05 -5.03 1.55
CA THR A 70 6.78 -4.11 0.68
C THR A 70 5.81 -3.04 0.21
N VAL A 71 6.20 -1.78 0.31
CA VAL A 71 5.40 -0.68 -0.22
C VAL A 71 5.60 -0.62 -1.72
N LEU A 72 4.52 -0.58 -2.45
CA LEU A 72 4.57 -0.52 -3.91
C LEU A 72 4.46 0.92 -4.39
N PRO A 73 4.94 1.22 -5.61
CA PRO A 73 4.76 2.57 -6.16
C PRO A 73 3.28 2.91 -6.27
N PRO A 74 2.93 4.19 -6.26
CA PRO A 74 1.54 4.58 -6.43
C PRO A 74 1.01 4.05 -7.74
N GLU A 75 -0.31 3.70 -7.72
CA GLU A 75 -0.94 3.28 -8.92
C GLU A 75 -1.33 4.47 -9.68
N LEU A 76 -0.45 5.12 -10.27
CA LEU A 76 -0.85 6.18 -11.04
C LEU A 76 -1.37 5.72 -12.19
N SER A 77 -2.08 5.87 -12.37
CA SER A 77 -2.52 5.42 -13.41
C SER A 77 -1.86 5.73 -14.41
N MET A 78 -1.22 5.19 -14.62
CA MET A 78 -0.67 5.25 -15.60
C MET A 78 -1.43 5.02 -16.51
N THR A 79 -2.10 5.02 -16.31
CA THR A 79 -2.87 4.78 -17.00
C THR A 79 -3.56 5.80 -17.29
N LYS A 80 -3.61 6.43 -17.21
CA LYS A 80 -4.24 7.32 -17.55
C LYS A 80 -3.71 8.19 -18.05
N LEU A 81 -2.95 8.15 -18.58
CA LEU A 81 -2.61 8.76 -19.10
C LEU A 81 -2.20 8.77 -19.87
N TYR A 82 -2.03 8.25 -20.05
CA TYR A 82 -1.98 8.26 -20.81
C TYR A 82 -1.74 8.53 -21.39
N MET A 83 -1.49 8.66 -21.61
CA MET A 83 -1.46 8.85 -22.13
C MET A 83 -1.12 9.33 -22.66
N PRO A 84 -0.93 9.60 -22.94
CA PRO A 84 -0.75 9.97 -23.41
C PRO A 84 -0.14 10.39 -23.84
N LEU A 85 0.27 10.50 -24.00
CA LEU A 85 0.49 10.80 -24.31
C LEU A 85 1.06 10.97 -24.80
N THR A 86 1.42 11.11 -24.94
CA THR A 86 1.58 11.21 -25.37
C THR A 86 2.05 11.56 -25.71
N ALA A 87 2.31 11.89 -26.15
CA ALA A 87 2.34 12.03 -26.41
C ALA A 87 2.96 12.39 -26.70
N GLU A 88 3.00 12.54 -26.72
CA GLU A 88 3.13 12.85 -26.84
C GLU A 88 3.67 13.05 -26.81
N LEU A 89 4.25 13.27 -27.05
CA LEU A 89 4.40 13.44 -27.02
C LEU A 89 4.97 13.68 -27.33
N TYR A 90 5.19 13.93 -27.64
CA TYR A 90 5.32 14.18 -27.97
C TYR A 90 5.79 14.30 -28.43
N GLU A 91 6.06 14.57 -28.45
CA GLU A 91 6.12 14.78 -28.93
C GLU A 91 6.49 14.89 -29.35
N PRO A 92 6.72 15.39 -29.75
CA PRO A 92 6.84 15.49 -30.13
C PRO A 92 7.28 15.60 -30.51
N ASP A 93 7.52 15.85 -30.56
CA ASP A 93 7.42 15.98 -30.80
C ASP A 93 7.76 15.96 -30.81
N VAL A 94 7.98 16.17 -30.81
CA VAL A 94 7.70 16.04 -30.69
C VAL A 94 7.82 16.00 -30.65
N TYR A 95 7.98 16.27 -30.80
CA TYR A 95 7.54 16.27 -30.55
C TYR A 95 7.53 16.13 -30.45
N GLY A 96 8.13 16.55 -30.31
CA GLY A 96 7.46 16.35 -29.94
C GLY A 96 7.38 16.12 -29.93
#